data_8fb3caa0971fa1e8c4d1eafe2195d916
#
_entry.id   8fb3caa0971fa1e8c4d1eafe2195d916
#
_cell.length_a   1.000
_cell.length_b   1.000
_cell.length_c   1.000
_cell.angle_alpha   90.00
_cell.angle_beta   90.00
_cell.angle_gamma   90.00
#
_symmetry.space_group_name_H-M   'P 1'
#
loop_
_entity.id
_entity.type
_entity.pdbx_description
1 polymer ?
#
loop_
_entity_poly.entity_id
_entity_poly.type
_entity_poly.pdbx_seq_one_letter_code
_entity_poly.pdbx_strand_id
1 'polypeptide(L)'
;VLKQAGVVDSGGQGLVEVLKGAFDAFLGKEIDLTIDTGSKSSGSVSGSSKSSTIEAQANAEIKFCYCTQFLIMLNKPFNIKQENDFKEYLSTIGDSIVVVADDEIVKVHVHTNDPGLAMQKALLFGALTTIIIENMRIERDEKVSDMMEKQMQNSELPVKASLETTQKTAALEHKQTGFIAVSIGEGMNEIFRSLGVDYIIEGGQTMNPSTEDMLNAIDNVNADNIFIFPNNKNIILAANQAKQLTSDKNIIVIPTKTVPQGITAVINYVPDISVEENEAVMSQEVQNVATGQVTYAVRDTMIDDKEIHQGDFMGIGDKGILSVGTDLQTVAFEMIKEMMHEDHELISIYYGDIIKEEQANQLADKVRATFGSCD
;
A
#
# COMPACT_ATOMS: atom_id res chain seq x y z
N VAL A 1 2.09 -26.61 -2.68
CA VAL A 1 0.87 -25.85 -3.01
C VAL A 1 0.81 -25.61 -4.52
N LEU A 2 1.70 -24.81 -5.16
CA LEU A 2 1.66 -24.50 -6.61
C LEU A 2 1.74 -25.75 -7.49
N LYS A 3 2.60 -26.72 -7.13
CA LYS A 3 2.74 -28.00 -7.85
C LYS A 3 1.48 -28.87 -7.77
N GLN A 4 0.74 -28.81 -6.67
CA GLN A 4 -0.54 -29.52 -6.47
C GLN A 4 -1.69 -28.83 -7.23
N ALA A 5 -1.65 -27.50 -7.34
CA ALA A 5 -2.63 -26.72 -8.06
C ALA A 5 -2.43 -26.74 -9.59
N GLY A 6 -1.32 -27.31 -10.10
CA GLY A 6 -1.00 -27.35 -11.53
C GLY A 6 -0.78 -25.97 -12.18
N VAL A 7 -0.51 -24.96 -11.34
CA VAL A 7 -0.25 -23.57 -11.77
C VAL A 7 1.20 -23.20 -11.48
N VAL A 8 1.74 -22.29 -12.29
CA VAL A 8 3.04 -21.69 -12.05
C VAL A 8 2.87 -20.38 -11.30
N ASP A 9 3.84 -20.03 -10.48
CA ASP A 9 3.96 -18.68 -9.96
C ASP A 9 4.24 -17.74 -11.14
N SER A 10 3.27 -16.89 -11.47
CA SER A 10 3.38 -15.97 -12.61
C SER A 10 4.55 -15.00 -12.44
N GLY A 11 4.82 -14.53 -11.21
CA GLY A 11 5.98 -13.71 -10.90
C GLY A 11 7.28 -14.48 -11.06
N GLY A 12 7.35 -15.71 -10.54
CA GLY A 12 8.50 -16.61 -10.69
C GLY A 12 8.74 -16.99 -12.14
N GLN A 13 7.69 -17.29 -12.90
CA GLN A 13 7.80 -17.59 -14.33
C GLN A 13 8.28 -16.36 -15.11
N GLY A 14 7.77 -15.17 -14.83
CA GLY A 14 8.22 -13.93 -15.43
C GLY A 14 9.70 -13.68 -15.18
N LEU A 15 10.17 -13.89 -13.95
CA LEU A 15 11.60 -13.77 -13.61
C LEU A 15 12.46 -14.78 -14.39
N VAL A 16 11.99 -16.02 -14.55
CA VAL A 16 12.70 -17.04 -15.37
C VAL A 16 12.81 -16.58 -16.81
N GLU A 17 11.78 -16.01 -17.42
CA GLU A 17 11.84 -15.50 -18.79
C GLU A 17 12.78 -14.30 -18.92
N VAL A 18 12.82 -13.39 -17.96
CA VAL A 18 13.80 -12.30 -17.91
C VAL A 18 15.22 -12.82 -17.82
N LEU A 19 15.47 -13.80 -16.94
CA LEU A 19 16.79 -14.41 -16.80
C LEU A 19 17.21 -15.20 -18.05
N LYS A 20 16.30 -15.90 -18.73
CA LYS A 20 16.54 -16.53 -20.02
C LYS A 20 16.93 -15.52 -21.08
N GLY A 21 16.16 -14.41 -21.19
CA GLY A 21 16.47 -13.34 -22.13
C GLY A 21 17.86 -12.72 -21.87
N ALA A 22 18.19 -12.46 -20.60
CA ALA A 22 19.50 -11.96 -20.21
C ALA A 22 20.63 -12.96 -20.56
N PHE A 23 20.42 -14.25 -20.34
CA PHE A 23 21.37 -15.30 -20.66
C PHE A 23 21.55 -15.48 -22.18
N ASP A 24 20.49 -15.40 -22.97
CA ASP A 24 20.53 -15.46 -24.42
C ASP A 24 21.26 -14.24 -25.01
N ALA A 25 21.05 -13.03 -24.43
CA ALA A 25 21.81 -11.83 -24.76
C ALA A 25 23.31 -12.00 -24.44
N PHE A 26 23.65 -12.56 -23.28
CA PHE A 26 25.02 -12.84 -22.87
C PHE A 26 25.71 -13.83 -23.82
N LEU A 27 24.99 -14.81 -24.37
CA LEU A 27 25.46 -15.76 -25.38
C LEU A 27 25.57 -15.18 -26.81
N GLY A 28 25.20 -13.90 -26.98
CA GLY A 28 25.23 -13.21 -28.29
C GLY A 28 24.17 -13.70 -29.27
N LYS A 29 23.05 -14.29 -28.76
CA LYS A 29 21.91 -14.62 -29.61
C LYS A 29 21.13 -13.34 -29.95
N GLU A 30 20.69 -13.24 -31.21
CA GLU A 30 19.77 -12.18 -31.59
C GLU A 30 18.47 -12.32 -30.79
N ILE A 31 18.12 -11.26 -30.05
CA ILE A 31 16.88 -11.20 -29.29
C ILE A 31 15.83 -10.56 -30.20
N ASP A 32 14.78 -11.31 -30.51
CA ASP A 32 13.61 -10.76 -31.19
C ASP A 32 12.82 -9.91 -30.18
N LEU A 33 12.89 -8.59 -30.38
CA LEU A 33 12.16 -7.61 -29.54
C LEU A 33 10.73 -7.36 -30.05
N THR A 34 10.24 -8.16 -31.02
CA THR A 34 8.85 -8.07 -31.45
C THR A 34 7.95 -8.66 -30.39
N ILE A 35 7.11 -7.82 -29.80
CA ILE A 35 6.01 -8.25 -28.91
C ILE A 35 4.96 -8.92 -29.79
N ASP A 36 4.85 -10.23 -29.72
CA ASP A 36 3.84 -11.01 -30.43
C ASP A 36 2.45 -10.80 -29.78
N THR A 37 1.81 -9.69 -30.13
CA THR A 37 0.39 -9.49 -29.83
C THR A 37 -0.40 -10.33 -30.83
N GLY A 38 -0.72 -11.55 -30.43
CA GLY A 38 -1.39 -12.55 -31.25
C GLY A 38 -2.62 -12.04 -31.99
N SER A 39 -2.39 -11.50 -33.18
CA SER A 39 -3.40 -11.29 -34.22
C SER A 39 -2.70 -11.30 -35.58
N LYS A 40 -2.90 -12.38 -36.31
CA LYS A 40 -2.49 -12.46 -37.72
C LYS A 40 -3.36 -11.53 -38.56
N SER A 41 -2.79 -10.43 -39.06
CA SER A 41 -3.15 -9.94 -40.40
C SER A 41 -1.98 -9.15 -40.98
N SER A 42 -1.61 -9.56 -42.19
CA SER A 42 -0.55 -9.04 -43.06
C SER A 42 -0.78 -7.60 -43.49
N GLY A 43 0.29 -6.80 -43.49
CA GLY A 43 0.29 -5.50 -44.18
C GLY A 43 1.39 -4.57 -43.68
N SER A 44 2.50 -4.51 -44.43
CA SER A 44 3.57 -3.53 -44.29
C SER A 44 3.06 -2.09 -44.22
N VAL A 45 3.65 -1.24 -43.38
CA VAL A 45 4.29 0.04 -43.76
C VAL A 45 4.88 0.73 -42.50
N SER A 46 6.07 1.26 -42.69
CA SER A 46 6.93 2.04 -41.80
C SER A 46 6.31 3.32 -41.25
N GLY A 47 6.73 3.69 -40.04
CA GLY A 47 6.82 5.11 -39.64
C GLY A 47 6.09 5.48 -38.37
N SER A 48 6.88 5.73 -37.31
CA SER A 48 6.69 6.80 -36.31
C SER A 48 5.30 7.01 -35.72
N SER A 49 5.13 6.64 -34.45
CA SER A 49 4.64 7.62 -33.44
C SER A 49 4.32 6.95 -32.09
N LYS A 50 4.75 7.57 -31.01
CA LYS A 50 4.48 7.21 -29.60
C LYS A 50 3.02 7.43 -29.16
N SER A 51 2.09 7.62 -30.08
CA SER A 51 0.67 7.88 -29.83
C SER A 51 -0.21 6.60 -29.79
N SER A 52 0.29 5.47 -30.28
CA SER A 52 -0.56 4.29 -30.52
C SER A 52 -0.80 3.39 -29.28
N THR A 53 -0.08 3.60 -28.19
CA THR A 53 -0.18 2.74 -27.00
C THR A 53 -1.39 3.11 -26.13
N ILE A 54 -1.73 4.40 -26.05
CA ILE A 54 -2.84 4.92 -25.24
C ILE A 54 -4.18 4.62 -25.89
N GLU A 55 -4.28 4.80 -27.22
CA GLU A 55 -5.50 4.46 -27.99
C GLU A 55 -5.77 2.94 -28.01
N ALA A 56 -4.72 2.10 -27.96
CA ALA A 56 -4.87 0.66 -27.89
C ALA A 56 -5.36 0.19 -26.50
N GLN A 57 -4.96 0.83 -25.43
CA GLN A 57 -5.44 0.56 -24.07
C GLN A 57 -6.85 1.11 -23.83
N ALA A 58 -7.19 2.27 -24.38
CA ALA A 58 -8.53 2.86 -24.31
C ALA A 58 -9.58 2.04 -25.10
N ASN A 59 -9.16 1.33 -26.15
CA ASN A 59 -10.04 0.53 -27.02
C ASN A 59 -10.11 -0.97 -26.64
N ALA A 60 -9.42 -1.42 -25.61
CA ALA A 60 -9.54 -2.79 -25.14
C ALA A 60 -10.96 -3.03 -24.59
N GLU A 61 -11.74 -3.84 -25.26
CA GLU A 61 -13.11 -4.16 -24.84
C GLU A 61 -13.08 -5.04 -23.58
N ILE A 62 -13.47 -4.46 -22.43
CA ILE A 62 -13.61 -5.21 -21.18
C ILE A 62 -14.89 -6.05 -21.29
N LYS A 63 -14.72 -7.34 -21.56
CA LYS A 63 -15.82 -8.30 -21.71
C LYS A 63 -16.53 -8.56 -20.39
N PHE A 64 -15.79 -8.70 -19.31
CA PHE A 64 -16.29 -8.90 -17.95
C PHE A 64 -15.89 -7.72 -17.07
N CYS A 65 -16.89 -7.09 -16.44
CA CYS A 65 -16.71 -5.78 -15.81
C CYS A 65 -16.17 -5.83 -14.39
N TYR A 66 -16.40 -6.92 -13.67
CA TYR A 66 -16.09 -6.98 -12.25
C TYR A 66 -14.98 -7.97 -11.98
N CYS A 67 -13.87 -7.47 -11.40
CA CYS A 67 -12.89 -8.28 -10.71
C CYS A 67 -13.48 -8.71 -9.36
N THR A 68 -13.69 -10.00 -9.18
CA THR A 68 -14.35 -10.54 -7.99
C THR A 68 -13.43 -11.51 -7.28
N GLN A 69 -13.10 -11.22 -6.03
CA GLN A 69 -12.23 -12.03 -5.18
C GLN A 69 -12.94 -12.34 -3.87
N PHE A 70 -12.80 -13.56 -3.38
CA PHE A 70 -13.30 -13.95 -2.06
C PHE A 70 -12.63 -15.22 -1.55
N LEU A 71 -12.74 -15.44 -0.24
CA LEU A 71 -12.34 -16.67 0.42
C LEU A 71 -13.58 -17.47 0.82
N ILE A 72 -13.52 -18.80 0.63
CA ILE A 72 -14.54 -19.74 1.11
C ILE A 72 -13.94 -20.46 2.32
N MET A 73 -14.56 -20.31 3.48
CA MET A 73 -14.26 -21.11 4.67
C MET A 73 -15.02 -22.42 4.53
N LEU A 74 -14.30 -23.52 4.30
CA LEU A 74 -14.90 -24.82 3.97
C LEU A 74 -15.62 -25.44 5.17
N ASN A 75 -16.84 -25.90 4.96
CA ASN A 75 -17.60 -26.68 5.95
C ASN A 75 -17.38 -28.20 5.82
N LYS A 76 -16.77 -28.61 4.71
CA LYS A 76 -16.51 -30.03 4.35
C LYS A 76 -15.26 -30.08 3.47
N PRO A 77 -14.55 -31.23 3.43
CA PRO A 77 -13.42 -31.40 2.52
C PRO A 77 -13.78 -31.07 1.08
N PHE A 78 -12.97 -30.24 0.46
CA PHE A 78 -13.14 -29.81 -0.94
C PHE A 78 -12.20 -30.65 -1.82
N ASN A 79 -12.77 -31.57 -2.59
CA ASN A 79 -11.98 -32.48 -3.39
C ASN A 79 -11.69 -31.92 -4.79
N ILE A 80 -10.71 -32.50 -5.48
CA ILE A 80 -10.25 -32.08 -6.84
C ILE A 80 -11.40 -32.05 -7.85
N LYS A 81 -12.38 -32.97 -7.71
CA LYS A 81 -13.54 -32.97 -8.61
C LYS A 81 -14.43 -31.74 -8.40
N GLN A 82 -14.72 -31.40 -7.15
CA GLN A 82 -15.50 -30.20 -6.80
C GLN A 82 -14.77 -28.92 -7.22
N GLU A 83 -13.45 -28.89 -7.11
CA GLU A 83 -12.63 -27.76 -7.59
C GLU A 83 -12.75 -27.61 -9.10
N ASN A 84 -12.64 -28.70 -9.86
CA ASN A 84 -12.78 -28.68 -11.32
C ASN A 84 -14.21 -28.32 -11.75
N ASP A 85 -15.24 -28.90 -11.14
CA ASP A 85 -16.64 -28.58 -11.40
C ASP A 85 -16.94 -27.10 -11.09
N PHE A 86 -16.30 -26.54 -10.06
CA PHE A 86 -16.45 -25.14 -9.71
C PHE A 86 -15.71 -24.20 -10.70
N LYS A 87 -14.49 -24.55 -11.12
CA LYS A 87 -13.76 -23.84 -12.18
C LYS A 87 -14.53 -23.86 -13.51
N GLU A 88 -15.08 -24.99 -13.86
CA GLU A 88 -15.91 -25.14 -15.08
C GLU A 88 -17.16 -24.25 -15.00
N TYR A 89 -17.84 -24.23 -13.85
CA TYR A 89 -18.96 -23.32 -13.65
C TYR A 89 -18.55 -21.85 -13.78
N LEU A 90 -17.47 -21.43 -13.13
CA LEU A 90 -16.99 -20.05 -13.22
C LEU A 90 -16.63 -19.67 -14.66
N SER A 91 -16.10 -20.60 -15.46
CA SER A 91 -15.77 -20.35 -16.87
C SER A 91 -17.01 -20.11 -17.74
N THR A 92 -18.19 -20.51 -17.30
CA THR A 92 -19.45 -20.20 -18.00
C THR A 92 -19.93 -18.77 -17.80
N ILE A 93 -19.50 -18.11 -16.69
CA ILE A 93 -19.96 -16.77 -16.28
C ILE A 93 -18.85 -15.72 -16.29
N GLY A 94 -17.59 -16.12 -16.55
CA GLY A 94 -16.45 -15.21 -16.46
C GLY A 94 -15.18 -15.75 -17.11
N ASP A 95 -14.10 -14.98 -16.96
CA ASP A 95 -12.74 -15.36 -17.35
C ASP A 95 -11.74 -15.06 -16.22
N SER A 96 -10.42 -15.21 -16.49
CA SER A 96 -9.35 -14.95 -15.54
C SER A 96 -9.53 -15.69 -14.21
N ILE A 97 -9.97 -16.95 -14.28
CA ILE A 97 -10.40 -17.74 -13.14
C ILE A 97 -9.19 -18.31 -12.41
N VAL A 98 -9.10 -18.02 -11.11
CA VAL A 98 -8.16 -18.65 -10.19
C VAL A 98 -8.94 -19.23 -9.02
N VAL A 99 -8.85 -20.53 -8.82
CA VAL A 99 -9.39 -21.24 -7.66
C VAL A 99 -8.25 -22.04 -7.05
N VAL A 100 -7.86 -21.70 -5.84
CA VAL A 100 -6.80 -22.37 -5.09
C VAL A 100 -7.39 -22.85 -3.77
N ALA A 101 -7.38 -24.17 -3.59
CA ALA A 101 -7.89 -24.82 -2.38
C ALA A 101 -6.74 -25.22 -1.45
N ASP A 102 -6.95 -25.02 -0.16
CA ASP A 102 -6.22 -25.59 0.95
C ASP A 102 -7.20 -26.41 1.80
N ASP A 103 -6.74 -27.06 2.86
CA ASP A 103 -7.58 -27.98 3.65
C ASP A 103 -8.84 -27.32 4.26
N GLU A 104 -8.76 -26.03 4.61
CA GLU A 104 -9.83 -25.30 5.29
C GLU A 104 -10.38 -24.11 4.46
N ILE A 105 -9.64 -23.62 3.46
CA ILE A 105 -9.94 -22.38 2.75
C ILE A 105 -9.78 -22.55 1.25
N VAL A 106 -10.71 -21.98 0.48
CA VAL A 106 -10.56 -21.84 -0.98
C VAL A 106 -10.50 -20.36 -1.33
N LYS A 107 -9.42 -19.93 -1.99
CA LYS A 107 -9.30 -18.60 -2.57
C LYS A 107 -9.84 -18.61 -3.99
N VAL A 108 -10.73 -17.68 -4.29
CA VAL A 108 -11.36 -17.53 -5.61
C VAL A 108 -11.08 -16.13 -6.15
N HIS A 109 -10.73 -16.08 -7.44
CA HIS A 109 -10.67 -14.86 -8.24
C HIS A 109 -11.32 -15.14 -9.59
N VAL A 110 -12.19 -14.26 -10.06
CA VAL A 110 -12.85 -14.37 -11.36
C VAL A 110 -13.23 -12.98 -11.89
N HIS A 111 -13.05 -12.75 -13.19
CA HIS A 111 -13.62 -11.59 -13.86
C HIS A 111 -14.98 -11.99 -14.40
N THR A 112 -16.05 -11.33 -13.96
CA THR A 112 -17.43 -11.68 -14.33
C THR A 112 -18.33 -10.44 -14.42
N ASN A 113 -19.47 -10.57 -15.12
CA ASN A 113 -20.52 -9.56 -15.07
C ASN A 113 -21.55 -9.84 -13.97
N ASP A 114 -21.50 -11.05 -13.39
CA ASP A 114 -22.46 -11.53 -12.39
C ASP A 114 -21.74 -12.02 -11.11
N PRO A 115 -21.11 -11.13 -10.31
CA PRO A 115 -20.42 -11.52 -9.07
C PRO A 115 -21.31 -12.32 -8.12
N GLY A 116 -22.61 -11.98 -8.08
CA GLY A 116 -23.58 -12.66 -7.25
C GLY A 116 -23.72 -14.14 -7.56
N LEU A 117 -23.64 -14.55 -8.83
CA LEU A 117 -23.71 -15.97 -9.23
C LEU A 117 -22.47 -16.74 -8.80
N ALA A 118 -21.31 -16.14 -8.91
CA ALA A 118 -20.05 -16.71 -8.43
C ALA A 118 -20.11 -16.98 -6.92
N MET A 119 -20.53 -15.98 -6.14
CA MET A 119 -20.68 -16.08 -4.68
C MET A 119 -21.77 -17.07 -4.28
N GLN A 120 -22.93 -17.08 -4.97
CA GLN A 120 -24.02 -18.02 -4.69
C GLN A 120 -23.57 -19.47 -4.89
N LYS A 121 -22.78 -19.74 -5.93
CA LYS A 121 -22.22 -21.07 -6.15
C LYS A 121 -21.19 -21.44 -5.08
N ALA A 122 -20.37 -20.49 -4.67
CA ALA A 122 -19.34 -20.68 -3.65
C ALA A 122 -19.94 -21.00 -2.26
N LEU A 123 -21.08 -20.41 -1.90
CA LEU A 123 -21.81 -20.69 -0.66
C LEU A 123 -22.24 -22.17 -0.48
N LEU A 124 -22.26 -22.95 -1.56
CA LEU A 124 -22.52 -24.38 -1.47
C LEU A 124 -21.37 -25.16 -0.80
N PHE A 125 -20.17 -24.58 -0.76
CA PHE A 125 -18.97 -25.21 -0.21
C PHE A 125 -18.64 -24.73 1.20
N GLY A 126 -19.08 -23.51 1.57
CA GLY A 126 -18.80 -22.95 2.88
C GLY A 126 -19.23 -21.49 3.05
N ALA A 127 -18.81 -20.89 4.13
CA ALA A 127 -19.06 -19.47 4.40
C ALA A 127 -18.08 -18.58 3.62
N LEU A 128 -18.54 -17.42 3.13
CA LEU A 128 -17.68 -16.48 2.42
C LEU A 128 -17.10 -15.45 3.37
N THR A 129 -15.83 -15.09 3.15
CA THR A 129 -15.14 -14.01 3.85
C THR A 129 -14.22 -13.26 2.88
N THR A 130 -13.77 -12.07 3.26
CA THR A 130 -12.86 -11.23 2.48
C THR A 130 -13.35 -11.05 1.03
N ILE A 131 -14.60 -10.54 0.89
CA ILE A 131 -15.21 -10.33 -0.41
C ILE A 131 -14.78 -8.97 -0.94
N ILE A 132 -14.15 -8.95 -2.12
CA ILE A 132 -13.71 -7.74 -2.84
C ILE A 132 -14.32 -7.81 -4.23
N ILE A 133 -15.04 -6.76 -4.63
CA ILE A 133 -15.63 -6.62 -5.96
C ILE A 133 -15.28 -5.23 -6.49
N GLU A 134 -14.49 -5.19 -7.56
CA GLU A 134 -14.02 -3.96 -8.18
C GLU A 134 -14.57 -3.84 -9.60
N ASN A 135 -15.00 -2.64 -9.99
CA ASN A 135 -15.49 -2.39 -11.35
C ASN A 135 -14.33 -1.93 -12.25
N MET A 136 -13.78 -2.86 -13.00
CA MET A 136 -12.63 -2.62 -13.89
C MET A 136 -12.89 -1.57 -15.00
N ARG A 137 -14.15 -1.27 -15.33
CA ARG A 137 -14.48 -0.19 -16.28
C ARG A 137 -14.26 1.18 -15.64
N ILE A 138 -14.70 1.35 -14.40
CA ILE A 138 -14.49 2.59 -13.65
C ILE A 138 -12.99 2.81 -13.44
N GLU A 139 -12.28 1.80 -12.98
CA GLU A 139 -10.83 1.86 -12.78
C GLU A 139 -10.07 2.20 -14.07
N ARG A 140 -10.50 1.63 -15.21
CA ARG A 140 -9.92 1.98 -16.51
C ARG A 140 -10.24 3.41 -16.91
N ASP A 141 -11.51 3.82 -16.75
CA ASP A 141 -11.96 5.15 -17.18
C ASP A 141 -11.30 6.25 -16.33
N GLU A 142 -11.04 6.01 -15.04
CA GLU A 142 -10.22 6.86 -14.17
C GLU A 142 -8.77 6.94 -14.66
N LYS A 143 -8.13 5.80 -14.94
CA LYS A 143 -6.76 5.77 -15.49
C LYS A 143 -6.64 6.47 -16.85
N VAL A 144 -7.64 6.32 -17.72
CA VAL A 144 -7.68 6.98 -19.04
C VAL A 144 -7.92 8.50 -18.89
N SER A 145 -8.78 8.93 -17.97
CA SER A 145 -8.99 10.33 -17.63
C SER A 145 -7.71 10.99 -17.12
N ASP A 146 -7.02 10.35 -16.18
CA ASP A 146 -5.75 10.84 -15.63
C ASP A 146 -4.64 10.91 -16.70
N MET A 147 -4.61 9.94 -17.62
CA MET A 147 -3.67 9.97 -18.75
C MET A 147 -4.01 11.08 -19.76
N MET A 148 -5.29 11.32 -20.03
CA MET A 148 -5.74 12.40 -20.92
C MET A 148 -5.50 13.78 -20.32
N GLU A 149 -5.72 13.97 -19.01
CA GLU A 149 -5.39 15.21 -18.31
C GLU A 149 -3.89 15.51 -18.35
N LYS A 150 -3.05 14.48 -18.12
CA LYS A 150 -1.59 14.61 -18.24
C LYS A 150 -1.13 14.94 -19.67
N GLN A 151 -1.84 14.49 -20.70
CA GLN A 151 -1.54 14.81 -22.11
C GLN A 151 -2.00 16.22 -22.51
N MET A 152 -3.11 16.71 -21.98
CA MET A 152 -3.58 18.07 -22.22
C MET A 152 -2.68 19.14 -21.58
N GLN A 153 -2.09 18.84 -20.43
CA GLN A 153 -1.13 19.73 -19.77
C GLN A 153 0.21 19.86 -20.51
N ASN A 154 0.57 18.89 -21.35
CA ASN A 154 1.83 18.93 -22.13
C ASN A 154 1.71 19.57 -23.53
N SER A 155 0.55 20.05 -23.96
CA SER A 155 0.34 20.52 -25.35
C SER A 155 -0.15 21.97 -25.52
N GLU A 156 -0.14 22.81 -24.50
CA GLU A 156 -0.57 24.20 -24.66
C GLU A 156 0.56 25.21 -24.63
N LEU A 157 0.83 25.80 -25.83
CA LEU A 157 1.36 27.13 -26.02
C LEU A 157 0.17 28.13 -26.04
N PRO A 158 0.37 29.42 -25.70
CA PRO A 158 -0.65 30.21 -25.04
C PRO A 158 -1.63 30.93 -25.99
N VAL A 159 -2.95 30.83 -25.76
CA VAL A 159 -3.92 31.85 -26.23
C VAL A 159 -4.87 32.22 -25.08
N LYS A 160 -4.96 33.54 -24.88
CA LYS A 160 -5.76 34.24 -23.87
C LYS A 160 -7.27 34.05 -24.05
N ALA A 161 -7.97 33.96 -22.99
CA ALA A 161 -9.08 34.78 -22.47
C ALA A 161 -10.27 34.01 -21.90
N SER A 162 -10.44 34.19 -20.59
CA SER A 162 -11.70 34.45 -19.82
C SER A 162 -12.84 33.42 -19.83
N LEU A 163 -13.07 32.75 -18.70
CA LEU A 163 -14.15 33.07 -17.75
C LEU A 163 -14.20 32.03 -16.60
N GLU A 164 -14.14 32.59 -15.45
CA GLU A 164 -14.34 32.09 -14.10
C GLU A 164 -15.07 30.75 -13.89
N THR A 165 -14.42 29.76 -13.29
CA THR A 165 -14.95 29.08 -12.12
C THR A 165 -13.76 28.69 -11.23
N THR A 166 -13.80 29.15 -10.01
CA THR A 166 -12.75 29.16 -9.00
C THR A 166 -12.49 27.76 -8.46
N GLN A 167 -11.37 27.16 -8.84
CA GLN A 167 -10.56 26.38 -7.89
C GLN A 167 -9.10 26.80 -8.13
N LYS A 168 -8.58 27.53 -7.16
CA LYS A 168 -7.22 28.03 -7.11
C LYS A 168 -6.25 26.85 -7.05
N THR A 169 -5.65 26.45 -8.16
CA THR A 169 -4.27 26.00 -8.17
C THR A 169 -3.40 27.23 -8.00
N ALA A 170 -3.15 27.61 -6.75
CA ALA A 170 -2.04 28.51 -6.46
C ALA A 170 -0.81 27.83 -7.05
N ALA A 171 -0.06 28.52 -7.90
CA ALA A 171 1.29 28.11 -8.26
C ALA A 171 2.00 27.87 -6.92
N LEU A 172 2.33 26.61 -6.62
CA LEU A 172 3.03 26.24 -5.40
C LEU A 172 4.32 27.05 -5.39
N GLU A 173 4.48 27.92 -4.40
CA GLU A 173 5.72 28.67 -4.22
C GLU A 173 6.86 27.67 -4.19
N HIS A 174 7.90 27.93 -4.95
CA HIS A 174 9.09 27.10 -4.97
C HIS A 174 9.76 27.15 -3.58
N LYS A 175 10.01 26.00 -2.99
CA LYS A 175 10.63 25.84 -1.69
C LYS A 175 12.05 25.27 -1.85
N GLN A 176 12.93 25.59 -0.93
CA GLN A 176 14.23 24.94 -0.87
C GLN A 176 14.09 23.49 -0.40
N THR A 177 13.16 23.24 0.53
CA THR A 177 12.91 21.92 1.12
C THR A 177 11.42 21.64 1.19
N GLY A 178 11.01 20.44 0.79
CA GLY A 178 9.66 19.91 0.88
C GLY A 178 9.62 18.59 1.65
N PHE A 179 8.44 18.22 2.13
CA PHE A 179 8.21 17.05 2.95
C PHE A 179 7.08 16.20 2.41
N ILE A 180 7.31 14.88 2.32
CA ILE A 180 6.30 13.88 1.95
C ILE A 180 6.21 12.85 3.07
N ALA A 181 5.01 12.58 3.57
CA ALA A 181 4.78 11.55 4.57
C ALA A 181 3.75 10.53 4.10
N VAL A 182 3.97 9.26 4.43
CA VAL A 182 2.92 8.24 4.31
C VAL A 182 2.14 8.19 5.61
N SER A 183 0.81 8.29 5.53
CA SER A 183 -0.04 8.31 6.70
C SER A 183 -1.41 7.70 6.41
N ILE A 184 -2.15 7.34 7.45
CA ILE A 184 -3.51 6.83 7.36
C ILE A 184 -4.38 7.47 8.44
N GLY A 185 -5.58 7.86 8.04
CA GLY A 185 -6.55 8.50 8.91
C GLY A 185 -6.37 10.01 9.04
N GLU A 186 -7.51 10.74 9.03
CA GLU A 186 -7.50 12.20 8.93
C GLU A 186 -6.79 12.87 10.11
N GLY A 187 -6.94 12.35 11.34
CA GLY A 187 -6.24 12.92 12.50
C GLY A 187 -4.72 12.91 12.37
N MET A 188 -4.13 11.80 11.86
CA MET A 188 -2.70 11.74 11.60
C MET A 188 -2.29 12.64 10.44
N ASN A 189 -3.12 12.72 9.39
CA ASN A 189 -2.91 13.61 8.26
C ASN A 189 -2.90 15.08 8.72
N GLU A 190 -3.81 15.47 9.61
CA GLU A 190 -3.84 16.83 10.19
C GLU A 190 -2.58 17.15 10.99
N ILE A 191 -2.07 16.19 11.76
CA ILE A 191 -0.80 16.36 12.49
C ILE A 191 0.34 16.64 11.50
N PHE A 192 0.51 15.84 10.46
CA PHE A 192 1.55 16.05 9.47
C PHE A 192 1.39 17.37 8.72
N ARG A 193 0.16 17.76 8.34
CA ARG A 193 -0.09 19.07 7.72
C ARG A 193 0.27 20.22 8.67
N SER A 194 -0.05 20.12 9.95
CA SER A 194 0.30 21.13 10.96
C SER A 194 1.80 21.28 11.18
N LEU A 195 2.55 20.20 10.96
CA LEU A 195 4.00 20.18 11.01
C LEU A 195 4.66 20.67 9.72
N GLY A 196 3.89 21.02 8.70
CA GLY A 196 4.39 21.58 7.44
C GLY A 196 4.70 20.54 6.37
N VAL A 197 4.20 19.33 6.47
CA VAL A 197 4.31 18.33 5.40
C VAL A 197 3.49 18.79 4.19
N ASP A 198 4.13 18.84 3.03
CA ASP A 198 3.59 19.37 1.78
C ASP A 198 2.65 18.38 1.09
N TYR A 199 2.98 17.09 1.17
CA TYR A 199 2.19 16.05 0.51
C TYR A 199 2.06 14.83 1.41
N ILE A 200 0.84 14.29 1.51
CA ILE A 200 0.56 13.08 2.27
C ILE A 200 0.10 11.99 1.29
N ILE A 201 0.80 10.86 1.32
CA ILE A 201 0.40 9.66 0.60
C ILE A 201 -0.45 8.82 1.55
N GLU A 202 -1.71 8.61 1.22
CA GLU A 202 -2.59 7.76 2.03
C GLU A 202 -2.24 6.29 1.85
N GLY A 203 -2.05 5.59 2.96
CA GLY A 203 -1.72 4.16 2.96
C GLY A 203 -0.86 3.74 4.14
N GLY A 204 -0.44 2.48 4.12
CA GLY A 204 0.58 2.00 5.05
C GLY A 204 0.27 0.78 5.90
N GLN A 205 -0.99 0.38 6.14
CA GLN A 205 -1.29 -0.84 6.90
C GLN A 205 -1.77 -2.00 6.00
N THR A 206 -2.75 -1.75 5.16
CA THR A 206 -3.33 -2.77 4.26
C THR A 206 -3.01 -2.51 2.80
N MET A 207 -2.78 -1.25 2.44
CA MET A 207 -2.38 -0.82 1.09
C MET A 207 -1.06 -0.06 1.19
N ASN A 208 0.02 -0.71 0.77
CA ASN A 208 1.33 -0.07 0.70
C ASN A 208 1.41 0.74 -0.60
N PRO A 209 1.69 2.05 -0.53
CA PRO A 209 1.95 2.86 -1.70
C PRO A 209 3.04 2.24 -2.59
N SER A 210 2.82 2.32 -3.88
CA SER A 210 3.77 1.86 -4.89
C SER A 210 4.91 2.88 -5.11
N THR A 211 5.92 2.49 -5.87
CA THR A 211 6.95 3.41 -6.34
C THR A 211 6.37 4.53 -7.22
N GLU A 212 5.31 4.24 -7.97
CA GLU A 212 4.60 5.23 -8.78
C GLU A 212 3.88 6.28 -7.93
N ASP A 213 3.24 5.87 -6.83
CA ASP A 213 2.61 6.80 -5.89
C ASP A 213 3.65 7.74 -5.26
N MET A 214 4.86 7.22 -4.97
CA MET A 214 5.97 8.02 -4.47
C MET A 214 6.44 9.03 -5.52
N LEU A 215 6.60 8.63 -6.79
CA LEU A 215 6.99 9.52 -7.88
C LEU A 215 5.93 10.61 -8.10
N ASN A 216 4.66 10.25 -8.11
CA ASN A 216 3.56 11.22 -8.21
C ASN A 216 3.59 12.23 -7.05
N ALA A 217 3.87 11.79 -5.82
CA ALA A 217 4.00 12.70 -4.68
C ALA A 217 5.20 13.65 -4.84
N ILE A 218 6.35 13.14 -5.30
CA ILE A 218 7.55 13.93 -5.58
C ILE A 218 7.27 15.01 -6.65
N ASP A 219 6.53 14.67 -7.69
CA ASP A 219 6.17 15.59 -8.77
C ASP A 219 5.26 16.73 -8.28
N ASN A 220 4.38 16.43 -7.32
CA ASN A 220 3.45 17.40 -6.74
C ASN A 220 4.09 18.35 -5.70
N VAL A 221 5.33 18.09 -5.25
CA VAL A 221 6.04 18.96 -4.32
C VAL A 221 7.06 19.82 -5.07
N ASN A 222 6.83 21.13 -5.15
CA ASN A 222 7.72 22.07 -5.82
C ASN A 222 8.89 22.50 -4.91
N ALA A 223 9.88 21.62 -4.75
CA ALA A 223 11.06 21.85 -3.92
C ALA A 223 12.32 21.23 -4.52
N ASP A 224 13.50 21.82 -4.21
CA ASP A 224 14.80 21.29 -4.64
C ASP A 224 15.19 20.03 -3.88
N ASN A 225 14.94 20.03 -2.57
CA ASN A 225 15.22 18.91 -1.67
C ASN A 225 13.88 18.37 -1.11
N ILE A 226 13.67 17.07 -1.16
CA ILE A 226 12.44 16.45 -0.65
C ILE A 226 12.79 15.35 0.34
N PHE A 227 12.36 15.53 1.59
CA PHE A 227 12.42 14.48 2.61
C PHE A 227 11.16 13.61 2.55
N ILE A 228 11.35 12.29 2.50
CA ILE A 228 10.26 11.32 2.47
C ILE A 228 10.28 10.52 3.77
N PHE A 229 9.12 10.46 4.44
CA PHE A 229 8.87 9.68 5.66
C PHE A 229 7.92 8.52 5.35
N PRO A 230 8.44 7.30 5.08
CA PRO A 230 7.63 6.15 4.69
C PRO A 230 6.69 5.64 5.80
N ASN A 231 7.08 5.81 7.07
CA ASN A 231 6.31 5.43 8.27
C ASN A 231 5.87 3.96 8.32
N ASN A 232 6.47 3.13 7.48
CA ASN A 232 6.25 1.69 7.42
C ASN A 232 7.47 1.01 6.79
N LYS A 233 7.97 -0.05 7.43
CA LYS A 233 9.14 -0.79 6.95
C LYS A 233 8.99 -1.34 5.52
N ASN A 234 7.76 -1.69 5.11
CA ASN A 234 7.48 -2.26 3.79
C ASN A 234 7.51 -1.20 2.69
N ILE A 235 7.35 0.08 3.05
CA ILE A 235 7.28 1.21 2.11
C ILE A 235 8.67 1.82 1.86
N ILE A 236 9.62 1.64 2.77
CA ILE A 236 10.99 2.18 2.65
C ILE A 236 11.63 1.78 1.31
N LEU A 237 11.38 0.54 0.85
CA LEU A 237 11.93 0.08 -0.42
C LEU A 237 11.36 0.86 -1.62
N ALA A 238 10.05 1.09 -1.65
CA ALA A 238 9.40 1.87 -2.71
C ALA A 238 9.88 3.32 -2.73
N ALA A 239 10.05 3.95 -1.56
CA ALA A 239 10.60 5.29 -1.43
C ALA A 239 12.06 5.36 -1.94
N ASN A 240 12.89 4.37 -1.63
CA ASN A 240 14.27 4.31 -2.13
C ASN A 240 14.34 4.05 -3.65
N GLN A 241 13.40 3.30 -4.21
CA GLN A 241 13.29 3.12 -5.66
C GLN A 241 12.89 4.44 -6.34
N ALA A 242 11.92 5.17 -5.80
CA ALA A 242 11.54 6.48 -6.31
C ALA A 242 12.71 7.48 -6.26
N LYS A 243 13.50 7.49 -5.16
CA LYS A 243 14.74 8.27 -5.05
C LYS A 243 15.71 7.97 -6.21
N GLN A 244 15.89 6.70 -6.59
CA GLN A 244 16.81 6.31 -7.67
C GLN A 244 16.31 6.71 -9.07
N LEU A 245 14.98 6.80 -9.24
CA LEU A 245 14.35 7.14 -10.51
C LEU A 245 14.21 8.66 -10.71
N THR A 246 14.28 9.44 -9.65
CA THR A 246 14.21 10.91 -9.69
C THR A 246 15.60 11.49 -9.95
N SER A 247 15.74 12.33 -10.95
CA SER A 247 17.03 12.94 -11.34
C SER A 247 17.08 14.46 -11.27
N ASP A 248 15.95 15.12 -11.17
CA ASP A 248 15.78 16.57 -11.19
C ASP A 248 15.64 17.20 -9.80
N LYS A 249 15.42 16.40 -8.78
CA LYS A 249 15.29 16.81 -7.37
C LYS A 249 16.17 15.95 -6.49
N ASN A 250 16.61 16.50 -5.37
CA ASN A 250 17.36 15.76 -4.35
C ASN A 250 16.40 15.09 -3.38
N ILE A 251 16.30 13.76 -3.43
CA ILE A 251 15.37 12.98 -2.61
C ILE A 251 16.12 12.35 -1.43
N ILE A 252 15.62 12.60 -0.22
CA ILE A 252 16.17 12.07 1.03
C ILE A 252 15.11 11.20 1.71
N VAL A 253 15.38 9.91 1.87
CA VAL A 253 14.47 8.98 2.54
C VAL A 253 14.93 8.78 3.98
N ILE A 254 14.15 9.27 4.93
CA ILE A 254 14.35 9.00 6.35
C ILE A 254 13.68 7.66 6.67
N PRO A 255 14.39 6.64 7.17
CA PRO A 255 13.88 5.27 7.23
C PRO A 255 12.91 5.05 8.41
N THR A 256 11.87 5.87 8.48
CA THR A 256 10.81 5.79 9.50
C THR A 256 9.95 4.53 9.29
N LYS A 257 9.72 3.78 10.35
CA LYS A 257 8.97 2.52 10.34
C LYS A 257 7.56 2.67 10.90
N THR A 258 7.30 3.78 11.59
CA THR A 258 6.05 4.07 12.27
C THR A 258 5.70 5.56 12.13
N VAL A 259 4.43 5.90 12.28
CA VAL A 259 3.96 7.30 12.21
C VAL A 259 4.60 8.17 13.30
N PRO A 260 4.70 7.74 14.57
CA PRO A 260 5.40 8.52 15.58
C PRO A 260 6.86 8.83 15.23
N GLN A 261 7.59 7.88 14.62
CA GLN A 261 8.92 8.12 14.11
C GLN A 261 8.96 9.22 13.04
N GLY A 262 7.96 9.22 12.12
CA GLY A 262 7.83 10.27 11.11
C GLY A 262 7.56 11.64 11.71
N ILE A 263 6.68 11.71 12.70
CA ILE A 263 6.38 12.94 13.43
C ILE A 263 7.66 13.48 14.11
N THR A 264 8.39 12.63 14.82
CA THR A 264 9.65 13.01 15.45
C THR A 264 10.67 13.50 14.42
N ALA A 265 10.80 12.82 13.30
CA ALA A 265 11.72 13.25 12.24
C ALA A 265 11.38 14.66 11.73
N VAL A 266 10.11 14.93 11.42
CA VAL A 266 9.68 16.26 10.93
C VAL A 266 9.92 17.36 11.95
N ILE A 267 9.64 17.11 13.24
CA ILE A 267 9.85 18.10 14.32
C ILE A 267 11.33 18.45 14.48
N ASN A 268 12.23 17.53 14.22
CA ASN A 268 13.68 17.72 14.35
C ASN A 268 14.34 18.29 13.11
N TYR A 269 13.57 18.71 12.10
CA TYR A 269 14.13 19.44 10.96
C TYR A 269 14.57 20.85 11.37
N VAL A 270 15.80 21.20 11.02
CA VAL A 270 16.38 22.52 11.27
C VAL A 270 16.68 23.24 9.94
N PRO A 271 15.99 24.35 9.63
CA PRO A 271 16.14 25.03 8.32
C PRO A 271 17.55 25.55 8.02
N ASP A 272 18.30 25.89 9.06
CA ASP A 272 19.58 26.62 8.95
C ASP A 272 20.82 25.71 8.82
N ILE A 273 20.64 24.38 8.76
CA ILE A 273 21.73 23.41 8.56
C ILE A 273 21.62 22.72 7.20
N SER A 274 22.68 22.03 6.78
CA SER A 274 22.69 21.33 5.51
C SER A 274 21.68 20.18 5.44
N VAL A 275 21.38 19.72 4.23
CA VAL A 275 20.49 18.58 3.99
C VAL A 275 21.04 17.30 4.61
N GLU A 276 22.35 17.08 4.50
CA GLU A 276 23.07 15.94 5.05
C GLU A 276 23.07 15.93 6.58
N GLU A 277 23.23 17.11 7.20
CA GLU A 277 23.13 17.26 8.65
C GLU A 277 21.71 17.00 9.13
N ASN A 278 20.68 17.50 8.43
CA ASN A 278 19.27 17.19 8.72
C ASN A 278 18.98 15.71 8.59
N GLU A 279 19.45 15.03 7.50
CA GLU A 279 19.30 13.59 7.35
C GLU A 279 19.90 12.81 8.53
N ALA A 280 21.08 13.21 8.98
CA ALA A 280 21.75 12.58 10.11
C ALA A 280 21.00 12.81 11.43
N VAL A 281 20.60 14.04 11.73
CA VAL A 281 19.84 14.40 12.96
C VAL A 281 18.50 13.67 12.99
N MET A 282 17.70 13.79 11.94
CA MET A 282 16.41 13.10 11.85
C MET A 282 16.54 11.59 11.99
N SER A 283 17.52 10.97 11.31
CA SER A 283 17.74 9.53 11.37
C SER A 283 18.19 9.06 12.74
N GLN A 284 18.93 9.89 13.48
CA GLN A 284 19.33 9.61 14.85
C GLN A 284 18.14 9.71 15.81
N GLU A 285 17.35 10.78 15.72
CA GLU A 285 16.19 10.99 16.60
C GLU A 285 15.09 9.94 16.40
N VAL A 286 14.89 9.46 15.17
CA VAL A 286 13.99 8.34 14.88
C VAL A 286 14.35 7.07 15.67
N GLN A 287 15.63 6.84 15.98
CA GLN A 287 16.06 5.66 16.74
C GLN A 287 15.72 5.75 18.23
N ASN A 288 15.50 6.96 18.73
CA ASN A 288 15.12 7.21 20.12
C ASN A 288 13.60 7.01 20.36
N VAL A 289 12.82 6.79 19.28
CA VAL A 289 11.37 6.60 19.37
C VAL A 289 11.02 5.13 19.49
N ALA A 290 10.62 4.71 20.68
CA ALA A 290 10.00 3.41 20.90
C ALA A 290 8.52 3.47 20.51
N THR A 291 8.04 2.52 19.69
CA THR A 291 6.64 2.49 19.25
C THR A 291 5.96 1.20 19.65
N GLY A 292 4.78 1.31 20.25
CA GLY A 292 3.89 0.20 20.53
C GLY A 292 2.53 0.41 19.89
N GLN A 293 1.87 -0.67 19.53
CA GLN A 293 0.50 -0.65 19.03
C GLN A 293 -0.33 -1.75 19.66
N VAL A 294 -1.61 -1.47 19.93
CA VAL A 294 -2.55 -2.46 20.40
C VAL A 294 -3.48 -2.86 19.25
N THR A 295 -3.59 -4.15 19.02
CA THR A 295 -4.50 -4.75 18.05
C THR A 295 -5.20 -5.95 18.67
N TYR A 296 -6.12 -6.59 17.95
CA TYR A 296 -6.82 -7.77 18.41
C TYR A 296 -6.46 -8.99 17.57
N ALA A 297 -6.49 -10.17 18.19
CA ALA A 297 -6.24 -11.44 17.54
C ALA A 297 -7.44 -11.86 16.69
N VAL A 298 -7.21 -12.19 15.44
CA VAL A 298 -8.25 -12.67 14.50
C VAL A 298 -8.46 -14.18 14.57
N ARG A 299 -7.58 -14.91 15.25
CA ARG A 299 -7.62 -16.36 15.43
C ARG A 299 -6.81 -16.76 16.66
N ASP A 300 -7.07 -17.99 17.16
CA ASP A 300 -6.24 -18.58 18.19
C ASP A 300 -4.84 -18.86 17.64
N THR A 301 -3.84 -18.54 18.44
CA THR A 301 -2.43 -18.76 18.08
C THR A 301 -1.56 -18.85 19.33
N MET A 302 -0.34 -19.33 19.18
CA MET A 302 0.69 -19.29 20.21
C MET A 302 1.93 -18.60 19.64
N ILE A 303 2.36 -17.51 20.26
CA ILE A 303 3.53 -16.74 19.85
C ILE A 303 4.37 -16.44 21.09
N ASP A 304 5.66 -16.76 21.05
CA ASP A 304 6.61 -16.52 22.14
C ASP A 304 6.12 -17.10 23.48
N ASP A 305 5.62 -18.35 23.47
CA ASP A 305 5.04 -19.07 24.62
C ASP A 305 3.79 -18.39 25.24
N LYS A 306 3.20 -17.40 24.58
CA LYS A 306 1.93 -16.77 24.96
C LYS A 306 0.78 -17.39 24.18
N GLU A 307 -0.19 -17.91 24.90
CA GLU A 307 -1.46 -18.40 24.33
C GLU A 307 -2.36 -17.19 24.06
N ILE A 308 -2.84 -17.06 22.84
CA ILE A 308 -3.62 -15.91 22.36
C ILE A 308 -4.90 -16.46 21.75
N HIS A 309 -6.05 -16.07 22.28
CA HIS A 309 -7.34 -16.48 21.77
C HIS A 309 -7.93 -15.44 20.82
N GLN A 310 -8.78 -15.91 19.92
CA GLN A 310 -9.51 -15.00 19.01
C GLN A 310 -10.29 -13.95 19.81
N GLY A 311 -10.05 -12.68 19.48
CA GLY A 311 -10.64 -11.52 20.14
C GLY A 311 -9.82 -10.95 21.29
N ASP A 312 -8.75 -11.62 21.74
CA ASP A 312 -7.82 -11.03 22.70
C ASP A 312 -7.11 -9.81 22.11
N PHE A 313 -6.86 -8.82 22.96
CA PHE A 313 -6.00 -7.69 22.61
C PHE A 313 -4.52 -8.07 22.78
N MET A 314 -3.71 -7.57 21.88
CA MET A 314 -2.26 -7.77 21.86
C MET A 314 -1.56 -6.42 21.81
N GLY A 315 -0.69 -6.15 22.77
CA GLY A 315 0.23 -5.03 22.74
C GLY A 315 1.54 -5.46 22.05
N ILE A 316 1.82 -4.85 20.92
CA ILE A 316 2.98 -5.19 20.07
C ILE A 316 3.94 -4.01 20.09
N GLY A 317 5.17 -4.25 20.50
CA GLY A 317 6.27 -3.29 20.45
C GLY A 317 7.34 -3.70 19.42
N ASP A 318 8.45 -2.97 19.42
CA ASP A 318 9.55 -3.22 18.48
C ASP A 318 10.16 -4.64 18.62
N LYS A 319 10.08 -5.24 19.79
CA LYS A 319 10.66 -6.57 20.11
C LYS A 319 9.66 -7.73 20.00
N GLY A 320 8.41 -7.47 19.60
CA GLY A 320 7.37 -8.48 19.50
C GLY A 320 6.17 -8.21 20.42
N ILE A 321 5.47 -9.28 20.86
CA ILE A 321 4.27 -9.17 21.68
C ILE A 321 4.67 -8.94 23.15
N LEU A 322 4.36 -7.77 23.67
CA LEU A 322 4.68 -7.35 25.04
C LEU A 322 3.57 -7.77 26.03
N SER A 323 2.30 -7.58 25.64
CA SER A 323 1.15 -7.88 26.49
C SER A 323 0.02 -8.56 25.70
N VAL A 324 -0.78 -9.41 26.38
CA VAL A 324 -1.96 -10.06 25.82
C VAL A 324 -3.05 -10.10 26.89
N GLY A 325 -4.29 -9.93 26.51
CA GLY A 325 -5.44 -10.04 27.41
C GLY A 325 -6.76 -9.64 26.79
N THR A 326 -7.83 -9.77 27.55
CA THR A 326 -9.20 -9.50 27.09
C THR A 326 -9.62 -8.05 27.28
N ASP A 327 -8.87 -7.27 28.09
CA ASP A 327 -9.18 -5.87 28.38
C ASP A 327 -8.17 -4.93 27.72
N LEU A 328 -8.66 -4.09 26.81
CA LEU A 328 -7.86 -3.15 26.02
C LEU A 328 -7.01 -2.21 26.89
N GLN A 329 -7.62 -1.64 27.94
CA GLN A 329 -6.95 -0.66 28.81
C GLN A 329 -5.78 -1.30 29.58
N THR A 330 -5.98 -2.51 30.05
CA THR A 330 -4.95 -3.27 30.76
C THR A 330 -3.81 -3.64 29.80
N VAL A 331 -4.13 -4.17 28.62
CA VAL A 331 -3.14 -4.55 27.62
C VAL A 331 -2.31 -3.35 27.17
N ALA A 332 -2.95 -2.21 26.88
CA ALA A 332 -2.27 -0.99 26.49
C ALA A 332 -1.32 -0.48 27.61
N PHE A 333 -1.81 -0.48 28.85
CA PHE A 333 -1.01 -0.03 29.99
C PHE A 333 0.21 -0.93 30.27
N GLU A 334 0.01 -2.27 30.27
CA GLU A 334 1.13 -3.21 30.46
C GLU A 334 2.13 -3.14 29.29
N MET A 335 1.67 -2.94 28.04
CA MET A 335 2.56 -2.68 26.91
C MET A 335 3.42 -1.45 27.15
N ILE A 336 2.81 -0.32 27.53
CA ILE A 336 3.56 0.92 27.80
C ILE A 336 4.59 0.67 28.92
N LYS A 337 4.19 -0.01 29.98
CA LYS A 337 5.08 -0.32 31.12
C LYS A 337 6.29 -1.15 30.70
N GLU A 338 6.11 -2.16 29.82
CA GLU A 338 7.21 -2.97 29.29
C GLU A 338 8.11 -2.21 28.32
N MET A 339 7.59 -1.15 27.70
CA MET A 339 8.36 -0.30 26.78
C MET A 339 9.15 0.81 27.48
N MET A 340 8.75 1.18 28.70
CA MET A 340 9.35 2.31 29.40
C MET A 340 10.78 2.03 29.85
N HIS A 341 11.65 3.01 29.61
CA HIS A 341 13.01 3.10 30.11
C HIS A 341 13.22 4.42 30.85
N GLU A 342 14.28 4.49 31.65
CA GLU A 342 14.60 5.69 32.47
C GLU A 342 14.86 6.95 31.64
N ASP A 343 15.24 6.78 30.37
CA ASP A 343 15.60 7.87 29.46
C ASP A 343 14.40 8.43 28.68
N HIS A 344 13.18 7.85 28.86
CA HIS A 344 11.99 8.34 28.17
C HIS A 344 11.39 9.52 28.91
N GLU A 345 11.21 10.63 28.19
CA GLU A 345 10.70 11.91 28.71
C GLU A 345 9.27 12.22 28.24
N LEU A 346 8.83 11.63 27.11
CA LEU A 346 7.53 11.90 26.50
C LEU A 346 6.79 10.61 26.12
N ILE A 347 5.49 10.56 26.44
CA ILE A 347 4.59 9.46 26.03
C ILE A 347 3.43 10.04 25.23
N SER A 348 3.36 9.70 23.94
CA SER A 348 2.26 10.09 23.07
C SER A 348 1.31 8.93 22.85
N ILE A 349 0.01 9.13 23.10
CA ILE A 349 -1.04 8.14 22.91
C ILE A 349 -1.93 8.56 21.74
N TYR A 350 -1.96 7.73 20.71
CA TYR A 350 -2.82 7.91 19.53
C TYR A 350 -3.93 6.86 19.56
N TYR A 351 -5.14 7.25 19.17
CA TYR A 351 -6.28 6.34 19.13
C TYR A 351 -7.06 6.47 17.84
N GLY A 352 -7.61 5.35 17.38
CA GLY A 352 -8.41 5.29 16.16
C GLY A 352 -9.91 5.46 16.42
N ASP A 353 -10.68 5.49 15.34
CA ASP A 353 -12.14 5.76 15.31
C ASP A 353 -12.98 4.91 16.27
N ILE A 354 -12.55 3.67 16.53
CA ILE A 354 -13.29 2.74 17.40
C ILE A 354 -13.14 3.09 18.88
N ILE A 355 -12.12 3.87 19.24
CA ILE A 355 -11.82 4.22 20.63
C ILE A 355 -12.39 5.61 20.95
N LYS A 356 -13.17 5.70 21.99
CA LYS A 356 -13.70 6.98 22.44
C LYS A 356 -12.62 7.77 23.18
N GLU A 357 -12.64 9.06 23.03
CA GLU A 357 -11.73 10.01 23.70
C GLU A 357 -11.68 9.79 25.23
N GLU A 358 -12.80 9.48 25.86
CA GLU A 358 -12.88 9.18 27.29
C GLU A 358 -12.03 7.97 27.68
N GLN A 359 -11.97 6.94 26.83
CA GLN A 359 -11.15 5.74 27.07
C GLN A 359 -9.66 6.06 26.90
N ALA A 360 -9.30 6.86 25.89
CA ALA A 360 -7.93 7.31 25.71
C ALA A 360 -7.46 8.18 26.89
N ASN A 361 -8.31 9.10 27.36
CA ASN A 361 -8.02 9.94 28.53
C ASN A 361 -7.86 9.13 29.81
N GLN A 362 -8.68 8.09 30.04
CA GLN A 362 -8.52 7.19 31.20
C GLN A 362 -7.15 6.47 31.18
N LEU A 363 -6.70 6.02 30.00
CA LEU A 363 -5.37 5.43 29.87
C LEU A 363 -4.27 6.48 30.14
N ALA A 364 -4.40 7.68 29.56
CA ALA A 364 -3.45 8.76 29.76
C ALA A 364 -3.32 9.15 31.24
N ASP A 365 -4.44 9.25 31.97
CA ASP A 365 -4.42 9.56 33.40
C ASP A 365 -3.73 8.46 34.21
N LYS A 366 -3.97 7.20 33.87
CA LYS A 366 -3.29 6.07 34.51
C LYS A 366 -1.78 6.07 34.24
N VAL A 367 -1.40 6.37 32.99
CA VAL A 367 0.01 6.49 32.59
C VAL A 367 0.69 7.63 33.32
N ARG A 368 0.09 8.84 33.36
CA ARG A 368 0.62 9.99 34.12
C ARG A 368 0.78 9.71 35.60
N ALA A 369 -0.20 9.01 36.21
CA ALA A 369 -0.13 8.63 37.62
C ALA A 369 1.02 7.67 37.92
N THR A 370 1.44 6.85 36.94
CA THR A 370 2.48 5.85 37.10
C THR A 370 3.86 6.37 36.70
N PHE A 371 3.94 7.15 35.62
CA PHE A 371 5.17 7.68 35.02
C PHE A 371 5.20 9.21 35.13
N GLY A 372 5.10 9.73 36.37
CA GLY A 372 5.01 11.16 36.62
C GLY A 372 6.24 11.98 36.26
N SER A 373 7.32 11.37 35.77
CA SER A 373 8.51 12.04 35.21
C SER A 373 8.40 12.28 33.68
N CYS A 374 7.38 11.74 33.04
CA CYS A 374 7.14 11.88 31.59
C CYS A 374 5.95 12.82 31.35
N ASP A 375 6.05 13.62 30.29
CA ASP A 375 4.97 14.45 29.77
C ASP A 375 4.01 13.65 28.87
#